data_0ca161b7248415a850646982680de4fa
#
_entry.id   0ca161b7248415a850646982680de4fa
#
_cell.length_a   1.000
_cell.length_b   1.000
_cell.length_c   1.000
_cell.angle_alpha   90.00
_cell.angle_beta   90.00
_cell.angle_gamma   90.00
#
_symmetry.space_group_name_H-M   'P 1'
#
loop_
_entity.id
_entity.type
_entity.pdbx_description
1 polymer ?
#
loop_
_entity_poly.entity_id
_entity_poly.type
_entity_poly.pdbx_seq_one_letter_code
_entity_poly.pdbx_strand_id
1 'polypeptide(L)'
;MNKDKHFDETIWCHNRKETSFWLEGLPEFNSISNKLPQRVDVAIVGSGYTGLNAALQTIRGGRSTVVFEAGVPGQGCSTKNGGQISTSIKPSLEKLSAKFGTQNGIAIRQEGENALNWIGDFITSEKIDCNFSRVGRYHAAHTQKHYELITRDAEKVNRSEGIEAYAVPKNEQLKELGSDVYHGGVVFPRHASVDPGKYHRGLLQRVIDAGVDVFGQCAVLDIEQTPDGFVITTQKGKVKARDVIIATNGYTSNLTPWLQKRVIPIGSYIISTEELDPVMVNELFPTNRIASDTCKVIYYYRTSPDRKRILFGGRVSATETNPLLSGPKLLKDLYRIFPQLEGTKISHSWTGTVAYTFDEMAHTGQHNGIYYSMGYCGSGVSMASYLGMRLGQKVLGLVEGKTAFDDLPFPTRPLYNGRPWFLPAVVSWYRMQDRIQYQRAARRVAA
;
A
#
# COMPACT_ATOMS: atom_id res chain seq x y z
N MET A 1 -36.54 -5.50 -1.70
CA MET A 1 -36.53 -6.43 -2.85
C MET A 1 -35.09 -6.90 -3.04
N ASN A 2 -34.76 -8.06 -2.46
CA ASN A 2 -33.49 -8.76 -2.69
C ASN A 2 -33.49 -9.26 -4.13
N LYS A 3 -32.71 -8.64 -5.00
CA LYS A 3 -32.30 -9.28 -6.25
C LYS A 3 -31.13 -10.19 -5.85
N ASP A 4 -31.41 -11.45 -5.68
CA ASP A 4 -30.40 -12.51 -5.66
C ASP A 4 -29.61 -12.39 -6.97
N LYS A 5 -28.45 -11.69 -6.91
CA LYS A 5 -27.51 -11.73 -8.00
C LYS A 5 -27.00 -13.17 -8.02
N HIS A 6 -27.34 -13.91 -9.05
CA HIS A 6 -26.79 -15.23 -9.29
C HIS A 6 -25.30 -15.17 -9.12
N PHE A 7 -24.81 -15.80 -8.08
CA PHE A 7 -23.40 -15.95 -7.79
C PHE A 7 -22.90 -17.08 -8.71
N ASP A 8 -22.06 -16.72 -9.66
CA ASP A 8 -21.48 -17.69 -10.60
C ASP A 8 -20.39 -18.49 -9.89
N GLU A 9 -20.73 -19.68 -9.43
CA GLU A 9 -19.80 -20.59 -8.75
C GLU A 9 -18.71 -21.14 -9.69
N THR A 10 -18.92 -21.12 -11.01
CA THR A 10 -18.01 -21.74 -11.98
C THR A 10 -16.65 -21.06 -12.07
N ILE A 11 -16.60 -19.76 -11.74
CA ILE A 11 -15.36 -18.97 -11.76
C ILE A 11 -14.51 -19.12 -10.48
N TRP A 12 -14.97 -19.88 -9.50
CA TRP A 12 -14.29 -20.07 -8.23
C TRP A 12 -13.72 -21.47 -8.07
N CYS A 13 -12.56 -21.57 -7.43
CA CYS A 13 -12.09 -22.84 -6.95
C CYS A 13 -13.02 -23.42 -5.87
N HIS A 14 -13.14 -24.72 -5.77
CA HIS A 14 -13.95 -25.36 -4.76
C HIS A 14 -13.51 -24.98 -3.32
N ASN A 15 -12.21 -24.84 -3.11
CA ASN A 15 -11.58 -24.46 -1.83
C ASN A 15 -11.21 -22.97 -1.77
N ARG A 16 -12.00 -22.09 -2.42
CA ARG A 16 -11.77 -20.65 -2.42
C ARG A 16 -11.65 -20.05 -1.03
N LYS A 17 -10.84 -19.00 -0.89
CA LYS A 17 -10.66 -18.26 0.36
C LYS A 17 -10.98 -16.78 0.16
N GLU A 18 -11.72 -16.19 1.12
CA GLU A 18 -12.03 -14.75 1.16
C GLU A 18 -11.01 -13.98 1.99
N THR A 19 -9.87 -14.60 2.27
CA THR A 19 -8.73 -14.03 2.99
C THR A 19 -7.59 -13.72 2.05
N SER A 20 -6.66 -12.89 2.50
CA SER A 20 -5.45 -12.59 1.72
C SER A 20 -4.62 -13.85 1.49
N PHE A 21 -4.23 -14.09 0.23
CA PHE A 21 -3.28 -15.12 -0.15
C PHE A 21 -1.98 -15.08 0.69
N TRP A 22 -1.55 -13.87 1.05
CA TRP A 22 -0.33 -13.66 1.82
C TRP A 22 -0.38 -14.17 3.27
N LEU A 23 -1.55 -14.54 3.76
CA LEU A 23 -1.72 -15.11 5.11
C LEU A 23 -1.72 -16.63 5.10
N GLU A 24 -1.72 -17.25 3.92
CA GLU A 24 -1.74 -18.70 3.79
C GLU A 24 -0.43 -19.31 4.32
N GLY A 25 -0.57 -20.30 5.20
CA GLY A 25 0.58 -20.99 5.80
C GLY A 25 1.37 -20.18 6.83
N LEU A 26 0.97 -18.94 7.13
CA LEU A 26 1.59 -18.18 8.22
C LEU A 26 1.03 -18.63 9.58
N PRO A 27 1.89 -18.73 10.61
CA PRO A 27 1.43 -19.04 11.95
C PRO A 27 0.47 -17.96 12.48
N GLU A 28 -0.51 -18.37 13.28
CA GLU A 28 -1.37 -17.41 13.96
C GLU A 28 -0.57 -16.56 14.94
N PHE A 29 -1.03 -15.32 15.13
CA PHE A 29 -0.46 -14.44 16.15
C PHE A 29 -1.06 -14.79 17.51
N ASN A 30 -0.21 -15.14 18.45
CA ASN A 30 -0.58 -15.28 19.84
C ASN A 30 -0.02 -14.09 20.63
N SER A 31 -0.90 -13.35 21.32
CA SER A 31 -0.44 -12.24 22.20
C SER A 31 0.49 -12.80 23.27
N ILE A 32 1.63 -12.16 23.44
CA ILE A 32 2.65 -12.61 24.40
C ILE A 32 2.32 -12.18 25.82
N SER A 33 1.61 -11.07 26.00
CA SER A 33 1.23 -10.54 27.30
C SER A 33 -0.28 -10.39 27.42
N ASN A 34 -0.82 -10.82 28.55
CA ASN A 34 -2.25 -10.63 28.90
C ASN A 34 -2.45 -9.45 29.86
N LYS A 35 -1.37 -8.87 30.43
CA LYS A 35 -1.45 -7.81 31.42
C LYS A 35 -0.93 -6.49 30.83
N LEU A 36 -1.80 -5.48 30.79
CA LEU A 36 -1.42 -4.15 30.38
C LEU A 36 -0.40 -3.52 31.32
N PRO A 37 0.62 -2.83 30.79
CA PRO A 37 1.52 -2.02 31.64
C PRO A 37 0.74 -0.83 32.22
N GLN A 38 1.08 -0.40 33.43
CA GLN A 38 0.47 0.79 34.02
C GLN A 38 0.95 2.08 33.34
N ARG A 39 2.25 2.09 32.94
CA ARG A 39 2.90 3.23 32.29
C ARG A 39 3.96 2.74 31.31
N VAL A 40 4.09 3.48 30.21
CA VAL A 40 5.13 3.31 29.19
C VAL A 40 5.64 4.69 28.74
N ASP A 41 6.78 4.72 28.07
CA ASP A 41 7.23 5.95 27.41
C ASP A 41 6.42 6.20 26.13
N VAL A 42 6.21 5.19 25.30
CA VAL A 42 5.58 5.33 23.99
C VAL A 42 4.44 4.34 23.82
N ALA A 43 3.26 4.84 23.51
CA ALA A 43 2.11 4.03 23.13
C ALA A 43 1.80 4.22 21.64
N ILE A 44 1.68 3.11 20.90
CA ILE A 44 1.45 3.12 19.45
C ILE A 44 0.09 2.50 19.14
N VAL A 45 -0.72 3.18 18.34
CA VAL A 45 -2.03 2.72 17.90
C VAL A 45 -1.95 2.24 16.46
N GLY A 46 -2.06 0.94 16.27
CA GLY A 46 -1.96 0.24 14.98
C GLY A 46 -0.67 -0.54 14.82
N SER A 47 -0.79 -1.84 14.54
CA SER A 47 0.31 -2.80 14.33
C SER A 47 0.66 -3.04 12.85
N GLY A 48 0.37 -2.06 11.97
CA GLY A 48 0.81 -2.08 10.59
C GLY A 48 2.30 -1.74 10.44
N TYR A 49 2.79 -1.68 9.20
CA TYR A 49 4.20 -1.37 8.92
C TYR A 49 4.69 -0.10 9.62
N THR A 50 3.89 0.97 9.64
CA THR A 50 4.25 2.22 10.32
C THR A 50 4.45 2.04 11.81
N GLY A 51 3.46 1.44 12.48
CA GLY A 51 3.51 1.27 13.94
C GLY A 51 4.60 0.34 14.40
N LEU A 52 4.79 -0.80 13.71
CA LEU A 52 5.83 -1.77 14.05
C LEU A 52 7.25 -1.20 13.82
N ASN A 53 7.49 -0.47 12.72
CA ASN A 53 8.79 0.16 12.51
C ASN A 53 9.05 1.29 13.51
N ALA A 54 8.03 2.07 13.88
CA ALA A 54 8.18 3.06 14.95
C ALA A 54 8.46 2.39 16.31
N ALA A 55 7.77 1.30 16.63
CA ALA A 55 7.99 0.52 17.85
C ALA A 55 9.42 -0.02 17.95
N LEU A 56 9.93 -0.57 16.86
CA LEU A 56 11.29 -1.10 16.82
C LEU A 56 12.34 0.00 17.05
N GLN A 57 12.12 1.19 16.50
CA GLN A 57 13.03 2.34 16.74
C GLN A 57 12.95 2.83 18.17
N THR A 58 11.75 3.00 18.73
CA THR A 58 11.59 3.55 20.08
C THR A 58 12.13 2.62 21.15
N ILE A 59 11.89 1.30 21.05
CA ILE A 59 12.43 0.32 22.00
C ILE A 59 13.97 0.22 21.91
N ARG A 60 14.53 0.20 20.69
CA ARG A 60 15.99 0.21 20.48
C ARG A 60 16.64 1.50 20.96
N GLY A 61 15.90 2.61 20.97
CA GLY A 61 16.30 3.89 21.56
C GLY A 61 16.13 3.96 23.08
N GLY A 62 15.86 2.84 23.76
CA GLY A 62 15.75 2.75 25.20
C GLY A 62 14.43 3.23 25.80
N ARG A 63 13.35 3.34 24.97
CA ARG A 63 12.02 3.76 25.44
C ARG A 63 11.13 2.54 25.64
N SER A 64 10.53 2.41 26.82
CA SER A 64 9.46 1.43 27.04
C SER A 64 8.31 1.70 26.07
N THR A 65 7.96 0.68 25.26
CA THR A 65 7.03 0.83 24.14
C THR A 65 5.96 -0.25 24.16
N VAL A 66 4.72 0.12 23.84
CA VAL A 66 3.59 -0.80 23.66
C VAL A 66 2.86 -0.51 22.37
N VAL A 67 2.36 -1.57 21.70
CA VAL A 67 1.53 -1.44 20.49
C VAL A 67 0.13 -1.98 20.75
N PHE A 68 -0.89 -1.20 20.44
CA PHE A 68 -2.30 -1.60 20.51
C PHE A 68 -2.86 -1.81 19.11
N GLU A 69 -3.51 -2.95 18.90
CA GLU A 69 -4.18 -3.32 17.66
C GLU A 69 -5.64 -3.68 17.92
N ALA A 70 -6.56 -3.07 17.18
CA ALA A 70 -7.98 -3.30 17.35
C ALA A 70 -8.40 -4.73 16.99
N GLY A 71 -7.79 -5.28 15.95
CA GLY A 71 -8.00 -6.65 15.48
C GLY A 71 -6.83 -7.57 15.82
N VAL A 72 -6.63 -8.58 15.00
CA VAL A 72 -5.44 -9.42 15.03
C VAL A 72 -4.30 -8.70 14.29
N PRO A 73 -3.09 -8.59 14.87
CA PRO A 73 -1.95 -8.01 14.18
C PRO A 73 -1.70 -8.65 12.82
N GLY A 74 -1.65 -7.79 11.77
CA GLY A 74 -1.48 -8.24 10.41
C GLY A 74 -2.77 -8.50 9.63
N GLN A 75 -3.95 -8.27 10.17
CA GLN A 75 -5.21 -8.37 9.40
C GLN A 75 -5.59 -7.10 8.65
N GLY A 76 -4.82 -6.01 8.80
CA GLY A 76 -5.00 -4.77 8.08
C GLY A 76 -4.35 -4.75 6.70
N CYS A 77 -4.26 -3.55 6.09
CA CYS A 77 -3.74 -3.36 4.73
C CYS A 77 -2.28 -3.80 4.56
N SER A 78 -1.50 -3.89 5.64
CA SER A 78 -0.10 -4.32 5.60
C SER A 78 0.08 -5.75 5.05
N THR A 79 -0.91 -6.62 5.19
CA THR A 79 -0.90 -7.98 4.63
C THR A 79 -1.91 -8.19 3.51
N LYS A 80 -2.60 -7.13 3.07
CA LYS A 80 -3.66 -7.17 2.05
C LYS A 80 -3.31 -6.38 0.79
N ASN A 81 -2.05 -5.93 0.65
CA ASN A 81 -1.56 -5.18 -0.51
C ASN A 81 -0.94 -6.12 -1.57
N GLY A 82 -0.56 -5.58 -2.72
CA GLY A 82 0.00 -6.35 -3.84
C GLY A 82 1.47 -6.74 -3.70
N GLY A 83 2.14 -6.40 -2.61
CA GLY A 83 3.56 -6.69 -2.41
C GLY A 83 4.49 -6.00 -3.42
N GLN A 84 4.09 -4.87 -3.95
CA GLN A 84 4.87 -4.07 -4.90
C GLN A 84 5.55 -2.89 -4.19
N ILE A 85 6.82 -2.70 -4.44
CA ILE A 85 7.66 -1.63 -3.88
C ILE A 85 8.15 -0.74 -5.01
N SER A 86 7.90 0.55 -4.89
CA SER A 86 8.26 1.56 -5.88
C SER A 86 8.67 2.88 -5.22
N THR A 87 9.29 3.74 -6.01
CA THR A 87 9.65 5.12 -5.63
C THR A 87 8.51 6.11 -5.87
N SER A 88 7.30 5.65 -6.13
CA SER A 88 6.20 6.49 -6.60
C SER A 88 5.74 7.50 -5.55
N ILE A 89 6.09 8.76 -5.76
CA ILE A 89 5.44 9.94 -5.20
C ILE A 89 4.49 10.45 -6.28
N LYS A 90 3.20 10.56 -5.97
CA LYS A 90 2.15 10.83 -6.96
C LYS A 90 2.27 12.18 -7.66
N PRO A 91 2.46 13.32 -6.95
CA PRO A 91 2.64 14.60 -7.60
C PRO A 91 3.94 14.65 -8.40
N SER A 92 3.89 15.23 -9.61
CA SER A 92 5.08 15.47 -10.42
C SER A 92 6.02 16.50 -9.77
N LEU A 93 7.32 16.48 -10.15
CA LEU A 93 8.30 17.43 -9.65
C LEU A 93 7.85 18.88 -9.92
N GLU A 94 7.24 19.17 -11.08
CA GLU A 94 6.74 20.51 -11.40
C GLU A 94 5.66 20.96 -10.41
N LYS A 95 4.69 20.07 -10.09
CA LYS A 95 3.63 20.39 -9.13
C LYS A 95 4.19 20.63 -7.74
N LEU A 96 5.15 19.80 -7.32
CA LEU A 96 5.81 19.95 -6.03
C LEU A 96 6.63 21.24 -5.98
N SER A 97 7.42 21.52 -7.03
CA SER A 97 8.22 22.73 -7.13
C SER A 97 7.38 24.01 -7.15
N ALA A 98 6.25 23.99 -7.85
CA ALA A 98 5.31 25.12 -7.87
C ALA A 98 4.67 25.37 -6.49
N LYS A 99 4.45 24.31 -5.70
CA LYS A 99 3.76 24.42 -4.40
C LYS A 99 4.71 24.69 -3.24
N PHE A 100 5.92 24.10 -3.25
CA PHE A 100 6.83 24.07 -2.11
C PHE A 100 8.23 24.65 -2.42
N GLY A 101 8.48 25.09 -3.66
CA GLY A 101 9.79 25.46 -4.16
C GLY A 101 10.58 24.27 -4.70
N THR A 102 11.51 24.53 -5.62
CA THR A 102 12.23 23.49 -6.37
C THR A 102 13.03 22.55 -5.46
N GLN A 103 13.75 23.10 -4.48
CA GLN A 103 14.56 22.30 -3.55
C GLN A 103 13.71 21.33 -2.73
N ASN A 104 12.59 21.81 -2.15
CA ASN A 104 11.67 20.96 -1.40
C ASN A 104 10.98 19.94 -2.32
N GLY A 105 10.62 20.32 -3.55
CA GLY A 105 10.07 19.40 -4.54
C GLY A 105 11.00 18.23 -4.84
N ILE A 106 12.28 18.50 -5.05
CA ILE A 106 13.32 17.48 -5.24
C ILE A 106 13.48 16.61 -3.99
N ALA A 107 13.57 17.24 -2.80
CA ALA A 107 13.72 16.51 -1.55
C ALA A 107 12.53 15.56 -1.29
N ILE A 108 11.29 15.99 -1.55
CA ILE A 108 10.09 15.13 -1.43
C ILE A 108 10.19 13.94 -2.41
N ARG A 109 10.61 14.16 -3.66
CA ARG A 109 10.80 13.08 -4.63
C ARG A 109 11.88 12.08 -4.19
N GLN A 110 12.98 12.60 -3.62
CA GLN A 110 14.08 11.78 -3.10
C GLN A 110 13.63 10.84 -1.96
N GLU A 111 12.61 11.20 -1.20
CA GLU A 111 12.09 10.32 -0.14
C GLU A 111 11.53 8.99 -0.68
N GLY A 112 11.07 8.97 -1.94
CA GLY A 112 10.68 7.72 -2.61
C GLY A 112 11.87 6.77 -2.79
N GLU A 113 13.03 7.29 -3.25
CA GLU A 113 14.27 6.53 -3.39
C GLU A 113 14.83 6.11 -2.02
N ASN A 114 14.81 7.03 -1.05
CA ASN A 114 15.23 6.74 0.32
C ASN A 114 14.42 5.56 0.91
N ALA A 115 13.10 5.56 0.72
CA ALA A 115 12.22 4.51 1.21
C ALA A 115 12.46 3.16 0.51
N LEU A 116 12.69 3.17 -0.81
CA LEU A 116 12.99 1.96 -1.59
C LEU A 116 14.33 1.32 -1.16
N ASN A 117 15.36 2.14 -0.98
CA ASN A 117 16.67 1.66 -0.57
C ASN A 117 16.64 1.15 0.87
N TRP A 118 16.09 1.97 1.78
CA TRP A 118 16.02 1.64 3.19
C TRP A 118 15.27 0.32 3.45
N ILE A 119 14.13 0.06 2.81
CA ILE A 119 13.38 -1.17 3.05
C ILE A 119 14.16 -2.42 2.62
N GLY A 120 14.90 -2.36 1.51
CA GLY A 120 15.76 -3.47 1.07
C GLY A 120 16.89 -3.76 2.05
N ASP A 121 17.56 -2.70 2.51
CA ASP A 121 18.65 -2.79 3.49
C ASP A 121 18.13 -3.28 4.86
N PHE A 122 16.97 -2.79 5.29
CA PHE A 122 16.30 -3.21 6.51
C PHE A 122 15.94 -4.70 6.49
N ILE A 123 15.27 -5.17 5.44
CA ILE A 123 14.90 -6.59 5.29
C ILE A 123 16.15 -7.49 5.38
N THR A 124 17.24 -7.06 4.75
CA THR A 124 18.51 -7.81 4.73
C THR A 124 19.17 -7.81 6.11
N SER A 125 19.28 -6.65 6.73
CA SER A 125 19.94 -6.49 8.04
C SER A 125 19.19 -7.20 9.17
N GLU A 126 17.83 -7.15 9.13
CA GLU A 126 16.97 -7.85 10.09
C GLU A 126 16.79 -9.34 9.77
N LYS A 127 17.32 -9.81 8.65
CA LYS A 127 17.19 -11.21 8.18
C LYS A 127 15.73 -11.66 8.10
N ILE A 128 14.87 -10.81 7.55
CA ILE A 128 13.45 -11.14 7.36
C ILE A 128 13.28 -11.94 6.06
N ASP A 129 12.96 -13.21 6.18
CA ASP A 129 12.62 -14.04 5.01
C ASP A 129 11.20 -13.72 4.53
N CYS A 130 11.11 -12.84 3.51
CA CYS A 130 9.84 -12.37 2.95
C CYS A 130 9.82 -12.36 1.42
N ASN A 131 10.62 -13.19 0.77
CA ASN A 131 10.71 -13.25 -0.68
C ASN A 131 10.96 -11.86 -1.33
N PHE A 132 11.73 -11.01 -0.66
CA PHE A 132 12.12 -9.73 -1.23
C PHE A 132 12.99 -9.91 -2.46
N SER A 133 12.63 -9.25 -3.58
CA SER A 133 13.38 -9.35 -4.82
C SER A 133 13.30 -8.07 -5.65
N ARG A 134 14.45 -7.58 -6.13
CA ARG A 134 14.54 -6.43 -7.03
C ARG A 134 14.28 -6.86 -8.48
N VAL A 135 13.05 -7.29 -8.77
CA VAL A 135 12.63 -7.77 -10.09
C VAL A 135 12.37 -6.65 -11.10
N GLY A 136 12.32 -5.42 -10.64
CA GLY A 136 11.90 -4.27 -11.44
C GLY A 136 10.39 -4.22 -11.62
N ARG A 137 9.91 -3.10 -12.22
CA ARG A 137 8.50 -2.87 -12.55
C ARG A 137 8.34 -2.50 -14.00
N TYR A 138 7.41 -3.14 -14.69
CA TYR A 138 6.91 -2.72 -15.98
C TYR A 138 5.64 -1.89 -15.80
N HIS A 139 5.66 -0.63 -16.22
CA HIS A 139 4.52 0.28 -16.19
C HIS A 139 3.95 0.41 -17.60
N ALA A 140 2.87 -0.33 -17.89
CA ALA A 140 2.30 -0.50 -19.20
C ALA A 140 1.39 0.68 -19.60
N ALA A 141 1.52 1.14 -20.82
CA ALA A 141 0.69 2.22 -21.36
C ALA A 141 -0.57 1.69 -22.00
N HIS A 142 -1.75 2.09 -21.51
CA HIS A 142 -3.04 1.63 -22.05
C HIS A 142 -3.46 2.34 -23.36
N THR A 143 -2.73 3.37 -23.79
CA THR A 143 -2.89 4.02 -25.12
C THR A 143 -1.53 4.53 -25.61
N GLN A 144 -1.41 4.75 -26.93
CA GLN A 144 -0.21 5.34 -27.54
C GLN A 144 0.16 6.69 -26.91
N LYS A 145 -0.84 7.55 -26.65
CA LYS A 145 -0.64 8.84 -25.99
C LYS A 145 -0.02 8.69 -24.59
N HIS A 146 -0.45 7.68 -23.83
CA HIS A 146 0.11 7.43 -22.50
C HIS A 146 1.53 6.87 -22.59
N TYR A 147 1.83 6.06 -23.61
CA TYR A 147 3.21 5.62 -23.88
C TYR A 147 4.15 6.81 -24.08
N GLU A 148 3.77 7.76 -24.94
CA GLU A 148 4.56 8.97 -25.19
C GLU A 148 4.73 9.84 -23.93
N LEU A 149 3.68 9.92 -23.08
CA LEU A 149 3.75 10.65 -21.81
C LEU A 149 4.71 9.99 -20.82
N ILE A 150 4.53 8.69 -20.55
CA ILE A 150 5.36 8.00 -19.55
C ILE A 150 6.81 7.85 -20.01
N THR A 151 7.07 7.75 -21.32
CA THR A 151 8.44 7.75 -21.88
C THR A 151 9.14 9.08 -21.61
N ARG A 152 8.49 10.20 -21.90
CA ARG A 152 9.04 11.55 -21.59
C ARG A 152 9.26 11.74 -20.09
N ASP A 153 8.32 11.27 -19.26
CA ASP A 153 8.46 11.34 -17.81
C ASP A 153 9.64 10.47 -17.33
N ALA A 154 9.83 9.27 -17.89
CA ALA A 154 10.94 8.39 -17.58
C ALA A 154 12.30 9.04 -17.94
N GLU A 155 12.41 9.63 -19.13
CA GLU A 155 13.63 10.36 -19.54
C GLU A 155 13.91 11.54 -18.61
N LYS A 156 12.86 12.22 -18.15
CA LYS A 156 12.98 13.35 -17.26
C LYS A 156 13.45 12.93 -15.87
N VAL A 157 12.79 11.94 -15.24
CA VAL A 157 13.18 11.47 -13.91
C VAL A 157 14.59 10.87 -13.92
N ASN A 158 14.98 10.23 -15.02
CA ASN A 158 16.33 9.71 -15.21
C ASN A 158 17.36 10.84 -15.20
N ARG A 159 17.11 11.95 -15.96
CA ARG A 159 18.04 13.09 -16.04
C ARG A 159 18.06 13.96 -14.79
N SER A 160 16.89 14.22 -14.18
CA SER A 160 16.76 15.22 -13.11
C SER A 160 16.74 14.64 -11.70
N GLU A 161 16.38 13.37 -11.54
CA GLU A 161 16.19 12.72 -10.25
C GLU A 161 17.11 11.50 -10.05
N GLY A 162 17.88 11.11 -11.08
CA GLY A 162 18.76 9.92 -11.03
C GLY A 162 18.01 8.58 -10.91
N ILE A 163 16.69 8.59 -11.19
CA ILE A 163 15.87 7.37 -11.14
C ILE A 163 16.05 6.61 -12.44
N GLU A 164 16.64 5.43 -12.37
CA GLU A 164 16.82 4.58 -13.53
C GLU A 164 15.47 4.11 -14.09
N ALA A 165 15.21 4.48 -15.36
CA ALA A 165 14.00 4.08 -16.09
C ALA A 165 14.28 4.08 -17.59
N TYR A 166 13.69 3.14 -18.33
CA TYR A 166 13.81 3.08 -19.79
C TYR A 166 12.50 2.67 -20.45
N ALA A 167 12.27 3.19 -21.65
CA ALA A 167 11.09 2.89 -22.44
C ALA A 167 11.23 1.53 -23.15
N VAL A 168 10.08 0.83 -23.26
CA VAL A 168 9.93 -0.42 -24.01
C VAL A 168 8.83 -0.19 -25.04
N PRO A 169 9.15 -0.17 -26.33
CA PRO A 169 8.16 0.06 -27.39
C PRO A 169 7.23 -1.15 -27.56
N LYS A 170 6.10 -0.92 -28.23
CA LYS A 170 5.04 -1.93 -28.39
C LYS A 170 5.55 -3.23 -29.01
N ASN A 171 6.42 -3.18 -30.01
CA ASN A 171 7.00 -4.35 -30.68
C ASN A 171 7.97 -5.16 -29.80
N GLU A 172 8.36 -4.64 -28.65
CA GLU A 172 9.21 -5.34 -27.66
C GLU A 172 8.48 -5.68 -26.36
N GLN A 173 7.24 -5.18 -26.18
CA GLN A 173 6.52 -5.32 -24.91
C GLN A 173 6.32 -6.78 -24.46
N LEU A 174 6.20 -7.73 -25.40
CA LEU A 174 6.03 -9.15 -25.07
C LEU A 174 7.27 -9.76 -24.37
N LYS A 175 8.43 -9.13 -24.47
CA LYS A 175 9.62 -9.51 -23.68
C LYS A 175 9.46 -9.18 -22.18
N GLU A 176 8.58 -8.24 -21.85
CA GLU A 176 8.32 -7.79 -20.47
C GLU A 176 7.00 -8.32 -19.92
N LEU A 177 5.96 -8.39 -20.75
CA LEU A 177 4.60 -8.77 -20.37
C LEU A 177 3.87 -9.42 -21.53
N GLY A 178 3.37 -10.64 -21.38
CA GLY A 178 2.67 -11.44 -22.40
C GLY A 178 1.24 -10.95 -22.65
N SER A 179 1.09 -9.67 -23.01
CA SER A 179 -0.21 -9.05 -23.27
C SER A 179 -0.11 -8.06 -24.45
N ASP A 180 -1.04 -8.15 -25.39
CA ASP A 180 -1.11 -7.28 -26.57
C ASP A 180 -1.96 -6.03 -26.38
N VAL A 181 -2.66 -5.89 -25.24
CA VAL A 181 -3.61 -4.79 -25.02
C VAL A 181 -2.95 -3.45 -24.75
N TYR A 182 -1.64 -3.44 -24.48
CA TYR A 182 -0.88 -2.24 -24.18
C TYR A 182 -0.14 -1.69 -25.42
N HIS A 183 0.36 -0.49 -25.29
CA HIS A 183 1.06 0.26 -26.34
C HIS A 183 2.54 0.49 -25.99
N GLY A 184 3.19 -0.52 -25.40
CA GLY A 184 4.50 -0.38 -24.81
C GLY A 184 4.42 0.05 -23.35
N GLY A 185 5.55 0.45 -22.78
CA GLY A 185 5.62 0.84 -21.36
C GLY A 185 6.98 1.39 -20.96
N VAL A 186 7.17 1.53 -19.66
CA VAL A 186 8.45 1.95 -19.05
C VAL A 186 8.84 0.93 -18.00
N VAL A 187 10.11 0.55 -17.99
CA VAL A 187 10.71 -0.30 -16.95
C VAL A 187 11.43 0.56 -15.93
N PHE A 188 11.18 0.29 -14.66
CA PHE A 188 11.93 0.78 -13.51
C PHE A 188 12.69 -0.38 -12.88
N PRO A 189 13.97 -0.61 -13.21
CA PRO A 189 14.67 -1.85 -12.87
C PRO A 189 14.94 -2.02 -11.37
N ARG A 190 15.01 -0.92 -10.60
CA ARG A 190 15.29 -0.94 -9.17
C ARG A 190 14.07 -1.23 -8.28
N HIS A 191 12.85 -1.17 -8.84
CA HIS A 191 11.65 -1.50 -8.09
C HIS A 191 11.65 -2.97 -7.67
N ALA A 192 10.92 -3.28 -6.61
CA ALA A 192 11.02 -4.58 -5.97
C ALA A 192 9.64 -5.19 -5.67
N SER A 193 9.67 -6.45 -5.33
CA SER A 193 8.54 -7.20 -4.81
C SER A 193 8.85 -7.80 -3.44
N VAL A 194 7.81 -8.05 -2.68
CA VAL A 194 7.89 -8.69 -1.36
C VAL A 194 6.65 -9.55 -1.14
N ASP A 195 6.73 -10.54 -0.27
CA ASP A 195 5.55 -11.17 0.33
C ASP A 195 5.12 -10.32 1.53
N PRO A 196 3.97 -9.59 1.45
CA PRO A 196 3.53 -8.70 2.50
C PRO A 196 3.22 -9.40 3.83
N GLY A 197 2.71 -10.63 3.77
CA GLY A 197 2.39 -11.42 4.95
C GLY A 197 3.64 -11.83 5.70
N LYS A 198 4.61 -12.40 5.00
CA LYS A 198 5.92 -12.77 5.57
C LYS A 198 6.68 -11.55 6.07
N TYR A 199 6.67 -10.44 5.33
CA TYR A 199 7.33 -9.21 5.77
C TYR A 199 6.72 -8.67 7.06
N HIS A 200 5.39 -8.59 7.13
CA HIS A 200 4.71 -8.15 8.35
C HIS A 200 5.01 -9.09 9.53
N ARG A 201 4.94 -10.39 9.31
CA ARG A 201 5.18 -11.39 10.36
C ARG A 201 6.62 -11.32 10.88
N GLY A 202 7.60 -11.21 9.96
CA GLY A 202 9.01 -11.06 10.32
C GLY A 202 9.29 -9.77 11.09
N LEU A 203 8.72 -8.64 10.64
CA LEU A 203 8.82 -7.36 11.34
C LEU A 203 8.17 -7.42 12.74
N LEU A 204 6.98 -8.00 12.86
CA LEU A 204 6.30 -8.20 14.14
C LEU A 204 7.16 -9.03 15.09
N GLN A 205 7.79 -10.10 14.59
CA GLN A 205 8.69 -10.92 15.40
C GLN A 205 9.89 -10.11 15.89
N ARG A 206 10.53 -9.27 15.04
CA ARG A 206 11.65 -8.39 15.49
C ARG A 206 11.21 -7.41 16.57
N VAL A 207 9.99 -6.88 16.49
CA VAL A 207 9.42 -5.98 17.50
C VAL A 207 9.24 -6.72 18.85
N ILE A 208 8.72 -7.92 18.80
CA ILE A 208 8.52 -8.78 19.97
C ILE A 208 9.88 -9.20 20.59
N ASP A 209 10.82 -9.65 19.77
CA ASP A 209 12.16 -10.06 20.21
C ASP A 209 12.93 -8.88 20.86
N ALA A 210 12.61 -7.65 20.46
CA ALA A 210 13.16 -6.44 21.07
C ALA A 210 12.49 -6.06 22.41
N GLY A 211 11.47 -6.80 22.86
CA GLY A 211 10.80 -6.60 24.14
C GLY A 211 9.59 -5.68 24.12
N VAL A 212 8.98 -5.44 22.93
CA VAL A 212 7.74 -4.67 22.83
C VAL A 212 6.53 -5.58 23.03
N ASP A 213 5.64 -5.20 23.95
CA ASP A 213 4.34 -5.84 24.08
C ASP A 213 3.41 -5.38 22.94
N VAL A 214 2.85 -6.34 22.21
CA VAL A 214 1.86 -6.09 21.14
C VAL A 214 0.53 -6.71 21.56
N PHE A 215 -0.46 -5.85 21.83
CA PHE A 215 -1.79 -6.25 22.24
C PHE A 215 -2.74 -6.28 21.04
N GLY A 216 -3.00 -7.47 20.52
CA GLY A 216 -4.10 -7.70 19.57
C GLY A 216 -5.46 -7.76 20.28
N GLN A 217 -6.54 -7.54 19.49
CA GLN A 217 -7.91 -7.47 20.00
C GLN A 217 -8.00 -6.53 21.21
N CYS A 218 -7.35 -5.37 21.08
CA CYS A 218 -7.23 -4.36 22.12
C CYS A 218 -7.38 -2.97 21.51
N ALA A 219 -8.59 -2.65 21.07
CA ALA A 219 -8.87 -1.34 20.49
C ALA A 219 -8.65 -0.22 21.52
N VAL A 220 -7.98 0.85 21.08
CA VAL A 220 -7.94 2.11 21.81
C VAL A 220 -9.26 2.84 21.60
N LEU A 221 -9.91 3.19 22.70
CA LEU A 221 -11.25 3.81 22.72
C LEU A 221 -11.16 5.32 22.92
N ASP A 222 -10.14 5.78 23.67
CA ASP A 222 -9.95 7.19 23.98
C ASP A 222 -8.48 7.50 24.27
N ILE A 223 -8.08 8.74 24.01
CA ILE A 223 -6.73 9.28 24.30
C ILE A 223 -6.91 10.65 24.94
N GLU A 224 -6.73 10.72 26.24
CA GLU A 224 -6.84 11.94 27.04
C GLU A 224 -5.46 12.54 27.28
N GLN A 225 -5.27 13.81 26.91
CA GLN A 225 -4.03 14.53 27.20
C GLN A 225 -4.04 15.01 28.66
N THR A 226 -2.92 14.82 29.35
CA THR A 226 -2.70 15.20 30.75
C THR A 226 -1.43 16.06 30.85
N PRO A 227 -1.17 16.73 31.97
CA PRO A 227 0.08 17.49 32.16
C PRO A 227 1.35 16.64 31.98
N ASP A 228 1.29 15.34 32.33
CA ASP A 228 2.42 14.41 32.30
C ASP A 228 2.45 13.49 31.07
N GLY A 229 1.69 13.78 30.02
CA GLY A 229 1.58 12.97 28.82
C GLY A 229 0.13 12.61 28.47
N PHE A 230 -0.18 11.31 28.36
CA PHE A 230 -1.48 10.83 27.90
C PHE A 230 -1.99 9.66 28.77
N VAL A 231 -3.31 9.56 28.89
CA VAL A 231 -4.01 8.37 29.38
C VAL A 231 -4.74 7.72 28.20
N ILE A 232 -4.32 6.50 27.86
CA ILE A 232 -4.91 5.70 26.79
C ILE A 232 -5.91 4.73 27.40
N THR A 233 -7.16 4.85 27.03
CA THR A 233 -8.23 3.92 27.42
C THR A 233 -8.41 2.88 26.31
N THR A 234 -8.23 1.62 26.66
CA THR A 234 -8.40 0.48 25.75
C THR A 234 -9.57 -0.41 26.21
N GLN A 235 -9.97 -1.36 25.36
CA GLN A 235 -10.95 -2.39 25.76
C GLN A 235 -10.49 -3.25 26.95
N LYS A 236 -9.17 -3.33 27.20
CA LYS A 236 -8.58 -4.18 28.27
C LYS A 236 -8.18 -3.39 29.51
N GLY A 237 -8.28 -2.05 29.50
CA GLY A 237 -7.90 -1.21 30.63
C GLY A 237 -7.23 0.10 30.19
N LYS A 238 -6.62 0.79 31.15
CA LYS A 238 -5.95 2.08 30.92
C LYS A 238 -4.44 1.99 31.05
N VAL A 239 -3.74 2.73 30.21
CA VAL A 239 -2.27 2.84 30.19
C VAL A 239 -1.89 4.31 30.15
N LYS A 240 -0.93 4.72 30.97
CA LYS A 240 -0.30 6.06 30.88
C LYS A 240 0.87 6.01 29.92
N ALA A 241 0.99 6.99 29.03
CA ALA A 241 2.13 7.13 28.14
C ALA A 241 2.64 8.56 28.10
N ARG A 242 3.95 8.72 27.92
CA ARG A 242 4.51 10.05 27.67
C ARG A 242 4.23 10.51 26.25
N ASP A 243 4.46 9.66 25.28
CA ASP A 243 4.27 9.92 23.86
C ASP A 243 3.25 8.96 23.25
N VAL A 244 2.48 9.43 22.28
CA VAL A 244 1.51 8.62 21.53
C VAL A 244 1.78 8.72 20.04
N ILE A 245 1.76 7.57 19.35
CA ILE A 245 1.86 7.47 17.89
C ILE A 245 0.56 6.91 17.32
N ILE A 246 -0.05 7.60 16.36
CA ILE A 246 -1.16 7.10 15.55
C ILE A 246 -0.64 6.57 14.22
N ALA A 247 -0.77 5.26 14.03
CA ALA A 247 -0.32 4.52 12.84
C ALA A 247 -1.45 3.76 12.13
N THR A 248 -2.67 4.29 12.21
CA THR A 248 -3.91 3.64 11.74
C THR A 248 -4.18 3.81 10.26
N ASN A 249 -3.49 4.73 9.57
CA ASN A 249 -3.59 4.99 8.13
C ASN A 249 -5.05 5.02 7.62
N GLY A 250 -5.45 4.12 6.71
CA GLY A 250 -6.82 4.05 6.16
C GLY A 250 -7.91 3.63 7.15
N TYR A 251 -7.52 3.12 8.32
CA TYR A 251 -8.45 2.72 9.39
C TYR A 251 -8.63 3.81 10.46
N THR A 252 -8.14 5.04 10.20
CA THR A 252 -8.29 6.18 11.12
C THR A 252 -9.76 6.51 11.31
N SER A 253 -10.19 6.51 12.58
CA SER A 253 -11.58 6.72 13.00
C SER A 253 -11.75 8.02 13.80
N ASN A 254 -12.89 8.18 14.43
CA ASN A 254 -13.19 9.32 15.32
C ASN A 254 -12.37 9.32 16.62
N LEU A 255 -11.54 8.33 16.88
CA LEU A 255 -10.50 8.39 17.92
C LEU A 255 -9.59 9.62 17.73
N THR A 256 -9.31 9.98 16.49
CA THR A 256 -8.51 11.15 16.11
C THR A 256 -9.22 11.96 15.01
N PRO A 257 -10.24 12.78 15.37
CA PRO A 257 -11.11 13.47 14.38
C PRO A 257 -10.33 14.40 13.44
N TRP A 258 -9.25 15.01 13.92
CA TRP A 258 -8.39 15.86 13.11
C TRP A 258 -7.70 15.10 11.99
N LEU A 259 -7.17 13.91 12.28
CA LEU A 259 -6.57 13.01 11.29
C LEU A 259 -7.61 12.39 10.37
N GLN A 260 -8.76 11.97 10.92
CA GLN A 260 -9.86 11.36 10.16
C GLN A 260 -10.35 12.26 9.02
N LYS A 261 -10.43 13.57 9.25
CA LYS A 261 -10.84 14.58 8.24
C LYS A 261 -9.78 14.83 7.15
N ARG A 262 -8.62 14.18 7.20
CA ARG A 262 -7.49 14.41 6.30
C ARG A 262 -7.12 13.19 5.46
N VAL A 263 -7.59 12.02 5.84
CA VAL A 263 -7.38 10.80 5.08
C VAL A 263 -8.65 10.36 4.38
N ILE A 264 -8.49 9.85 3.16
CA ILE A 264 -9.57 9.34 2.32
C ILE A 264 -9.39 7.81 2.25
N PRO A 265 -10.16 7.03 3.03
CA PRO A 265 -10.11 5.57 2.96
C PRO A 265 -10.67 5.09 1.61
N ILE A 266 -9.92 4.23 0.92
CA ILE A 266 -10.30 3.69 -0.39
C ILE A 266 -10.10 2.19 -0.38
N GLY A 267 -11.13 1.43 -0.77
CA GLY A 267 -11.04 -0.01 -0.96
C GLY A 267 -10.14 -0.37 -2.15
N SER A 268 -9.23 -1.28 -1.92
CA SER A 268 -8.39 -1.92 -2.93
C SER A 268 -8.65 -3.42 -2.89
N TYR A 269 -8.80 -4.03 -4.06
CA TYR A 269 -9.25 -5.42 -4.22
C TYR A 269 -8.21 -6.21 -4.96
N ILE A 270 -8.00 -7.45 -4.57
CA ILE A 270 -7.05 -8.35 -5.22
C ILE A 270 -7.69 -9.73 -5.33
N ILE A 271 -7.44 -10.39 -6.44
CA ILE A 271 -7.69 -11.81 -6.64
C ILE A 271 -6.38 -12.55 -6.86
N SER A 272 -6.34 -13.84 -6.52
CA SER A 272 -5.33 -14.80 -6.93
C SER A 272 -5.99 -15.84 -7.81
N THR A 273 -5.35 -16.18 -8.92
CA THR A 273 -5.78 -17.33 -9.75
C THR A 273 -5.59 -18.65 -8.99
N GLU A 274 -6.16 -19.71 -9.50
CA GLU A 274 -5.68 -21.07 -9.23
C GLU A 274 -4.23 -21.26 -9.68
N GLU A 275 -3.62 -22.40 -9.38
CA GLU A 275 -2.28 -22.71 -9.90
C GLU A 275 -2.35 -22.88 -11.42
N LEU A 276 -1.43 -22.23 -12.10
CA LEU A 276 -1.31 -22.18 -13.54
C LEU A 276 -0.13 -23.06 -14.00
N ASP A 277 -0.18 -23.47 -15.26
CA ASP A 277 0.95 -24.13 -15.91
C ASP A 277 2.18 -23.20 -15.89
N PRO A 278 3.37 -23.69 -15.48
CA PRO A 278 4.60 -22.89 -15.47
C PRO A 278 4.97 -22.29 -16.82
N VAL A 279 4.66 -22.96 -17.93
CA VAL A 279 4.90 -22.44 -19.29
C VAL A 279 4.05 -21.20 -19.51
N MET A 280 2.75 -21.26 -19.20
CA MET A 280 1.84 -20.11 -19.29
C MET A 280 2.33 -18.95 -18.43
N VAL A 281 2.72 -19.19 -17.17
CA VAL A 281 3.23 -18.12 -16.29
C VAL A 281 4.50 -17.49 -16.86
N ASN A 282 5.39 -18.26 -17.46
CA ASN A 282 6.61 -17.74 -18.09
C ASN A 282 6.31 -16.94 -19.35
N GLU A 283 5.32 -17.33 -20.14
CA GLU A 283 4.86 -16.55 -21.30
C GLU A 283 4.22 -15.21 -20.89
N LEU A 284 3.41 -15.21 -19.83
CA LEU A 284 2.73 -14.01 -19.37
C LEU A 284 3.66 -13.05 -18.60
N PHE A 285 4.63 -13.59 -17.86
CA PHE A 285 5.60 -12.81 -17.05
C PHE A 285 7.04 -13.29 -17.31
N PRO A 286 7.60 -13.06 -18.50
CA PRO A 286 8.91 -13.60 -18.88
C PRO A 286 10.05 -13.05 -18.00
N THR A 287 9.98 -11.80 -17.58
CA THR A 287 10.97 -11.14 -16.71
C THR A 287 10.63 -11.23 -15.22
N ASN A 288 9.47 -11.79 -14.86
CA ASN A 288 8.96 -11.80 -13.49
C ASN A 288 8.83 -10.40 -12.83
N ARG A 289 8.77 -9.33 -13.60
CA ARG A 289 8.59 -7.99 -13.06
C ARG A 289 7.21 -7.82 -12.44
N ILE A 290 7.13 -6.95 -11.44
CA ILE A 290 5.83 -6.42 -11.01
C ILE A 290 5.29 -5.51 -12.13
N ALA A 291 3.99 -5.54 -12.34
CA ALA A 291 3.36 -4.78 -13.41
C ALA A 291 2.25 -3.86 -12.89
N SER A 292 2.06 -2.76 -13.60
CA SER A 292 0.91 -1.86 -13.40
C SER A 292 0.64 -1.10 -14.70
N ASP A 293 -0.52 -0.48 -14.82
CA ASP A 293 -0.85 0.29 -16.02
C ASP A 293 -1.11 1.78 -15.75
N THR A 294 -1.33 2.53 -16.83
CA THR A 294 -1.59 3.97 -16.80
C THR A 294 -3.07 4.33 -16.73
N CYS A 295 -3.99 3.37 -16.52
CA CYS A 295 -5.41 3.65 -16.34
C CYS A 295 -5.66 4.52 -15.11
N LYS A 296 -6.71 5.35 -15.15
CA LYS A 296 -7.16 6.12 -13.97
C LYS A 296 -7.61 5.20 -12.84
N VAL A 297 -8.30 4.12 -13.22
CA VAL A 297 -8.57 2.99 -12.33
C VAL A 297 -7.47 1.97 -12.54
N ILE A 298 -6.33 2.23 -11.93
CA ILE A 298 -5.09 1.46 -12.10
C ILE A 298 -5.28 -0.02 -11.79
N TYR A 299 -4.76 -0.88 -12.67
CA TYR A 299 -4.51 -2.29 -12.38
C TYR A 299 -3.04 -2.50 -12.03
N TYR A 300 -2.81 -3.41 -11.08
CA TYR A 300 -1.50 -3.83 -10.67
C TYR A 300 -1.49 -5.35 -10.46
N TYR A 301 -0.46 -6.00 -10.95
CA TYR A 301 -0.42 -7.45 -10.96
C TYR A 301 1.01 -7.97 -10.96
N ARG A 302 1.16 -9.21 -10.53
CA ARG A 302 2.43 -9.93 -10.48
C ARG A 302 2.16 -11.43 -10.32
N THR A 303 3.21 -12.24 -10.48
CA THR A 303 3.17 -13.63 -10.06
C THR A 303 3.25 -13.76 -8.53
N SER A 304 2.76 -14.88 -7.98
CA SER A 304 3.09 -15.31 -6.62
C SER A 304 4.60 -15.58 -6.50
N PRO A 305 5.18 -15.58 -5.28
CA PRO A 305 6.62 -15.82 -5.10
C PRO A 305 7.10 -17.16 -5.68
N ASP A 306 6.27 -18.19 -5.64
CA ASP A 306 6.51 -19.52 -6.22
C ASP A 306 6.26 -19.60 -7.74
N ARG A 307 5.81 -18.48 -8.37
CA ARG A 307 5.46 -18.37 -9.79
C ARG A 307 4.37 -19.33 -10.26
N LYS A 308 3.45 -19.74 -9.39
CA LYS A 308 2.35 -20.62 -9.76
C LYS A 308 1.02 -19.91 -10.01
N ARG A 309 0.88 -18.68 -9.54
CA ARG A 309 -0.39 -17.93 -9.59
C ARG A 309 -0.15 -16.51 -10.07
N ILE A 310 -1.19 -15.89 -10.59
CA ILE A 310 -1.21 -14.45 -10.87
C ILE A 310 -2.06 -13.77 -9.80
N LEU A 311 -1.47 -12.75 -9.16
CA LEU A 311 -2.12 -11.86 -8.22
C LEU A 311 -2.50 -10.59 -8.97
N PHE A 312 -3.80 -10.31 -9.07
CA PHE A 312 -4.33 -9.20 -9.86
C PHE A 312 -5.16 -8.26 -9.00
N GLY A 313 -4.75 -7.02 -8.91
CA GLY A 313 -5.41 -6.01 -8.10
C GLY A 313 -5.89 -4.81 -8.88
N GLY A 314 -6.93 -4.18 -8.34
CA GLY A 314 -7.52 -2.98 -8.91
C GLY A 314 -8.58 -2.36 -8.00
N ARG A 315 -9.14 -1.23 -8.44
CA ARG A 315 -10.26 -0.57 -7.76
C ARG A 315 -11.58 -0.99 -8.38
N VAL A 316 -12.33 -1.84 -7.70
CA VAL A 316 -13.64 -2.29 -8.15
C VAL A 316 -14.77 -1.43 -7.59
N SER A 317 -14.59 -0.86 -6.41
CA SER A 317 -15.58 -0.06 -5.71
C SER A 317 -14.95 1.13 -5.01
N ALA A 318 -15.77 2.11 -4.65
CA ALA A 318 -15.38 3.27 -3.87
C ALA A 318 -15.23 2.96 -2.35
N THR A 319 -15.88 1.90 -1.89
CA THR A 319 -15.86 1.47 -0.49
C THR A 319 -15.52 -0.02 -0.42
N GLU A 320 -15.08 -0.49 0.72
CA GLU A 320 -14.94 -1.94 0.94
C GLU A 320 -16.28 -2.64 0.64
N THR A 321 -16.20 -3.65 -0.21
CA THR A 321 -17.32 -4.51 -0.57
C THR A 321 -16.91 -5.96 -0.36
N ASN A 322 -17.88 -6.84 -0.26
CA ASN A 322 -17.63 -8.28 -0.17
C ASN A 322 -16.68 -8.74 -1.31
N PRO A 323 -15.58 -9.44 -0.99
CA PRO A 323 -14.64 -9.97 -1.99
C PRO A 323 -15.30 -10.84 -3.06
N LEU A 324 -16.37 -11.57 -2.73
CA LEU A 324 -17.14 -12.37 -3.68
C LEU A 324 -17.86 -11.51 -4.75
N LEU A 325 -18.16 -10.24 -4.45
CA LEU A 325 -18.77 -9.32 -5.41
C LEU A 325 -17.73 -8.59 -6.28
N SER A 326 -16.52 -8.45 -5.77
CA SER A 326 -15.42 -7.78 -6.47
C SER A 326 -14.60 -8.74 -7.35
N GLY A 327 -14.45 -9.99 -6.92
CA GLY A 327 -13.68 -11.03 -7.62
C GLY A 327 -14.08 -11.22 -9.08
N PRO A 328 -15.37 -11.42 -9.41
CA PRO A 328 -15.82 -11.60 -10.80
C PRO A 328 -15.47 -10.42 -11.72
N LYS A 329 -15.50 -9.20 -11.17
CA LYS A 329 -15.17 -7.99 -11.95
C LYS A 329 -13.67 -7.92 -12.24
N LEU A 330 -12.82 -8.24 -11.25
CA LEU A 330 -11.38 -8.31 -11.44
C LEU A 330 -10.99 -9.43 -12.40
N LEU A 331 -11.64 -10.59 -12.33
CA LEU A 331 -11.41 -11.70 -13.23
C LEU A 331 -11.72 -11.33 -14.68
N LYS A 332 -12.83 -10.63 -14.92
CA LYS A 332 -13.16 -10.12 -16.24
C LYS A 332 -12.10 -9.15 -16.78
N ASP A 333 -11.57 -8.29 -15.92
CA ASP A 333 -10.49 -7.36 -16.30
C ASP A 333 -9.17 -8.10 -16.54
N LEU A 334 -8.90 -9.15 -15.76
CA LEU A 334 -7.74 -10.04 -15.95
C LEU A 334 -7.79 -10.73 -17.32
N TYR A 335 -8.94 -11.30 -17.70
CA TYR A 335 -9.13 -11.95 -19.02
C TYR A 335 -8.98 -10.94 -20.17
N ARG A 336 -9.43 -9.71 -20.00
CA ARG A 336 -9.23 -8.64 -20.99
C ARG A 336 -7.75 -8.35 -21.20
N ILE A 337 -6.94 -8.38 -20.13
CA ILE A 337 -5.50 -8.10 -20.21
C ILE A 337 -4.74 -9.35 -20.69
N PHE A 338 -5.15 -10.52 -20.25
CA PHE A 338 -4.56 -11.82 -20.59
C PHE A 338 -5.65 -12.78 -21.08
N PRO A 339 -6.05 -12.72 -22.37
CA PRO A 339 -7.05 -13.64 -22.91
C PRO A 339 -6.70 -15.12 -22.76
N GLN A 340 -5.40 -15.43 -22.69
CA GLN A 340 -4.87 -16.78 -22.46
C GLN A 340 -5.36 -17.40 -21.14
N LEU A 341 -5.80 -16.58 -20.19
CA LEU A 341 -6.31 -17.01 -18.88
C LEU A 341 -7.83 -17.27 -18.87
N GLU A 342 -8.50 -17.16 -20.01
CA GLU A 342 -9.94 -17.43 -20.07
C GLU A 342 -10.25 -18.84 -19.54
N GLY A 343 -11.23 -18.93 -18.64
CA GLY A 343 -11.58 -20.17 -17.96
C GLY A 343 -10.81 -20.44 -16.64
N THR A 344 -9.75 -19.68 -16.34
CA THR A 344 -9.02 -19.80 -15.07
C THR A 344 -9.88 -19.37 -13.88
N LYS A 345 -9.79 -20.10 -12.77
CA LYS A 345 -10.60 -19.84 -11.57
C LYS A 345 -9.89 -18.97 -10.55
N ILE A 346 -10.69 -18.34 -9.70
CA ILE A 346 -10.22 -17.57 -8.54
C ILE A 346 -10.02 -18.51 -7.35
N SER A 347 -8.83 -18.53 -6.78
CA SER A 347 -8.53 -19.25 -5.54
C SER A 347 -8.72 -18.38 -4.30
N HIS A 348 -8.30 -17.12 -4.37
CA HIS A 348 -8.43 -16.13 -3.28
C HIS A 348 -9.00 -14.82 -3.80
N SER A 349 -9.84 -14.19 -2.99
CA SER A 349 -10.30 -12.82 -3.23
C SER A 349 -10.35 -12.07 -1.91
N TRP A 350 -9.75 -10.88 -1.86
CA TRP A 350 -9.71 -10.09 -0.64
C TRP A 350 -9.70 -8.59 -0.91
N THR A 351 -9.90 -7.83 0.15
CA THR A 351 -9.89 -6.37 0.11
C THR A 351 -9.08 -5.80 1.26
N GLY A 352 -8.49 -4.64 1.05
CA GLY A 352 -7.80 -3.85 2.05
C GLY A 352 -8.07 -2.36 1.86
N THR A 353 -8.03 -1.59 2.95
CA THR A 353 -8.25 -0.15 2.92
C THR A 353 -6.94 0.60 2.83
N VAL A 354 -6.72 1.30 1.73
CA VAL A 354 -5.60 2.24 1.55
C VAL A 354 -6.04 3.66 1.89
N ALA A 355 -5.12 4.48 2.40
CA ALA A 355 -5.37 5.90 2.62
C ALA A 355 -4.79 6.75 1.50
N TYR A 356 -5.62 7.65 0.97
CA TYR A 356 -5.22 8.79 0.18
C TYR A 356 -5.36 10.07 0.98
N THR A 357 -4.74 11.12 0.49
CA THR A 357 -4.83 12.50 1.01
C THR A 357 -5.31 13.41 -0.11
N PHE A 358 -5.75 14.62 0.22
CA PHE A 358 -6.27 15.56 -0.78
C PHE A 358 -5.19 16.15 -1.69
N ASP A 359 -3.94 16.02 -1.33
CA ASP A 359 -2.77 16.43 -2.12
C ASP A 359 -1.92 15.26 -2.63
N GLU A 360 -2.42 14.04 -2.44
CA GLU A 360 -1.81 12.79 -2.91
C GLU A 360 -0.39 12.53 -2.36
N MET A 361 -0.08 13.07 -1.17
CA MET A 361 1.21 12.89 -0.49
C MET A 361 1.06 12.20 0.86
N ALA A 362 2.13 11.57 1.32
CA ALA A 362 2.26 11.11 2.70
C ALA A 362 2.39 12.32 3.65
N HIS A 363 1.86 12.18 4.85
CA HIS A 363 2.00 13.17 5.92
C HIS A 363 2.53 12.52 7.19
N THR A 364 3.52 13.16 7.78
CA THR A 364 4.10 12.79 9.07
C THR A 364 4.29 14.05 9.90
N GLY A 365 4.09 13.96 11.19
CA GLY A 365 4.22 15.11 12.09
C GLY A 365 3.62 14.89 13.46
N GLN A 366 3.25 15.99 14.10
CA GLN A 366 2.63 16.01 15.42
C GLN A 366 1.42 16.95 15.44
N HIS A 367 0.35 16.55 16.11
CA HIS A 367 -0.82 17.38 16.35
C HIS A 367 -1.31 17.19 17.78
N ASN A 368 -1.43 18.27 18.54
CA ASN A 368 -1.76 18.23 19.98
C ASN A 368 -0.91 17.22 20.77
N GLY A 369 0.40 17.22 20.52
CA GLY A 369 1.33 16.28 21.18
C GLY A 369 1.31 14.85 20.65
N ILE A 370 0.37 14.47 19.80
CA ILE A 370 0.23 13.12 19.24
C ILE A 370 0.98 13.05 17.90
N TYR A 371 1.90 12.12 17.78
CA TYR A 371 2.65 11.85 16.55
C TYR A 371 1.82 11.02 15.57
N TYR A 372 2.02 11.24 14.28
CA TYR A 372 1.33 10.48 13.22
C TYR A 372 2.18 10.33 11.96
N SER A 373 1.91 9.26 11.20
CA SER A 373 2.35 9.11 9.81
C SER A 373 1.31 8.30 9.04
N MET A 374 0.81 8.84 7.92
CA MET A 374 -0.27 8.24 7.14
C MET A 374 -0.43 8.84 5.74
N GLY A 375 -1.35 8.27 4.94
CA GLY A 375 -1.72 8.82 3.64
C GLY A 375 -0.73 8.47 2.52
N TYR A 376 -0.21 7.27 2.48
CA TYR A 376 0.85 6.85 1.54
C TYR A 376 0.40 6.71 0.08
N CYS A 377 -0.86 6.95 -0.24
CA CYS A 377 -1.42 7.09 -1.60
C CYS A 377 -1.10 5.94 -2.57
N GLY A 378 -0.98 4.71 -2.07
CA GLY A 378 -0.68 3.50 -2.84
C GLY A 378 0.77 3.05 -2.84
N SER A 379 1.72 3.83 -2.29
CA SER A 379 3.14 3.48 -2.14
C SER A 379 3.47 2.97 -0.72
N GLY A 380 2.50 2.30 -0.07
CA GLY A 380 2.54 2.05 1.37
C GLY A 380 3.55 1.02 1.84
N VAL A 381 4.06 0.10 1.01
CA VAL A 381 4.96 -0.96 1.51
C VAL A 381 6.29 -0.36 1.99
N SER A 382 7.00 0.36 1.14
CA SER A 382 8.25 1.04 1.51
C SER A 382 8.00 2.28 2.35
N MET A 383 7.07 3.15 1.91
CA MET A 383 6.87 4.45 2.53
C MET A 383 6.34 4.35 3.96
N ALA A 384 5.40 3.43 4.25
CA ALA A 384 4.89 3.24 5.61
C ALA A 384 5.96 2.66 6.55
N SER A 385 6.79 1.76 6.03
CA SER A 385 7.91 1.21 6.80
C SER A 385 8.97 2.28 7.11
N TYR A 386 9.40 3.00 6.08
CA TYR A 386 10.39 4.06 6.18
C TYR A 386 9.93 5.22 7.07
N LEU A 387 8.74 5.78 6.82
CA LEU A 387 8.22 6.88 7.63
C LEU A 387 7.86 6.42 9.06
N GLY A 388 7.53 5.14 9.27
CA GLY A 388 7.39 4.57 10.60
C GLY A 388 8.70 4.60 11.39
N MET A 389 9.80 4.19 10.76
CA MET A 389 11.14 4.29 11.32
C MET A 389 11.50 5.75 11.64
N ARG A 390 11.32 6.68 10.67
CA ARG A 390 11.58 8.11 10.87
C ARG A 390 10.72 8.70 12.01
N LEU A 391 9.47 8.27 12.12
CA LEU A 391 8.58 8.70 13.21
C LEU A 391 9.08 8.24 14.59
N GLY A 392 9.56 7.00 14.68
CA GLY A 392 10.20 6.51 15.89
C GLY A 392 11.44 7.34 16.28
N GLN A 393 12.28 7.69 15.30
CA GLN A 393 13.43 8.57 15.49
C GLN A 393 13.02 9.98 15.95
N LYS A 394 11.91 10.53 15.43
CA LYS A 394 11.37 11.82 15.90
C LYS A 394 10.96 11.78 17.37
N VAL A 395 10.27 10.72 17.78
CA VAL A 395 9.87 10.53 19.19
C VAL A 395 11.09 10.44 20.10
N LEU A 396 12.21 9.91 19.61
CA LEU A 396 13.48 9.88 20.30
C LEU A 396 14.22 11.23 20.31
N GLY A 397 13.75 12.21 19.53
CA GLY A 397 14.42 13.51 19.38
C GLY A 397 15.67 13.48 18.49
N LEU A 398 15.81 12.45 17.65
CA LEU A 398 16.96 12.29 16.77
C LEU A 398 16.81 13.16 15.50
N VAL A 399 17.92 13.77 15.07
CA VAL A 399 17.97 14.61 13.86
C VAL A 399 17.64 13.80 12.61
N GLU A 400 18.03 12.53 12.56
CA GLU A 400 17.77 11.58 11.49
C GLU A 400 16.27 11.32 11.28
N GLY A 401 15.43 11.61 12.26
CA GLY A 401 13.99 11.53 12.13
C GLY A 401 13.36 12.54 11.16
N LYS A 402 14.11 13.59 10.77
CA LYS A 402 13.64 14.60 9.81
C LYS A 402 13.45 14.01 8.41
N THR A 403 12.40 14.48 7.74
CA THR A 403 12.04 14.09 6.37
C THR A 403 11.58 15.31 5.58
N ALA A 404 11.56 15.20 4.26
CA ALA A 404 11.01 16.25 3.40
C ALA A 404 9.47 16.39 3.51
N PHE A 405 8.79 15.50 4.25
CA PHE A 405 7.37 15.60 4.54
C PHE A 405 7.07 16.37 5.84
N ASP A 406 8.09 16.78 6.58
CA ASP A 406 7.90 17.53 7.83
C ASP A 406 7.32 18.92 7.53
N ASP A 407 6.48 19.39 8.43
CA ASP A 407 5.86 20.73 8.37
C ASP A 407 5.03 21.01 7.11
N LEU A 408 4.78 20.00 6.26
CA LEU A 408 3.88 20.15 5.13
C LEU A 408 2.43 20.32 5.60
N PRO A 409 1.69 21.31 5.04
CA PRO A 409 0.28 21.44 5.33
C PRO A 409 -0.49 20.16 5.06
N PHE A 410 -1.21 19.62 6.04
CA PHE A 410 -2.04 18.44 5.87
C PHE A 410 -3.47 18.87 5.53
N PRO A 411 -3.87 18.90 4.25
CA PRO A 411 -5.11 19.52 3.81
C PRO A 411 -6.34 18.67 4.15
N THR A 412 -7.46 19.37 4.31
CA THR A 412 -8.81 18.80 4.35
C THR A 412 -9.72 19.58 3.40
N ARG A 413 -10.99 19.19 3.30
CA ARG A 413 -12.00 19.88 2.50
C ARG A 413 -13.23 20.22 3.35
N PRO A 414 -13.92 21.35 3.08
CA PRO A 414 -15.20 21.64 3.71
C PRO A 414 -16.16 20.46 3.59
N LEU A 415 -16.95 20.22 4.63
CA LEU A 415 -17.94 19.14 4.71
C LEU A 415 -17.38 17.70 4.67
N TYR A 416 -16.07 17.53 4.63
CA TYR A 416 -15.46 16.20 4.72
C TYR A 416 -15.23 15.82 6.20
N ASN A 417 -15.80 14.69 6.58
CA ASN A 417 -15.76 14.17 7.96
C ASN A 417 -15.10 12.78 8.10
N GLY A 418 -14.31 12.37 7.09
CA GLY A 418 -13.68 11.04 7.04
C GLY A 418 -14.49 10.00 6.26
N ARG A 419 -15.72 10.33 5.81
CA ARG A 419 -16.50 9.47 4.93
C ARG A 419 -16.44 9.99 3.49
N PRO A 420 -15.84 9.25 2.55
CA PRO A 420 -15.61 9.71 1.18
C PRO A 420 -16.87 9.59 0.31
N TRP A 421 -17.93 10.33 0.65
CA TRP A 421 -19.24 10.33 -0.02
C TRP A 421 -19.16 10.65 -1.53
N PHE A 422 -18.16 11.42 -1.94
CA PHE A 422 -17.91 11.79 -3.35
C PHE A 422 -17.24 10.67 -4.17
N LEU A 423 -16.66 9.67 -3.53
CA LEU A 423 -15.81 8.67 -4.18
C LEU A 423 -16.54 7.81 -5.22
N PRO A 424 -17.83 7.39 -5.05
CA PRO A 424 -18.56 6.66 -6.08
C PRO A 424 -18.66 7.44 -7.39
N ALA A 425 -18.93 8.75 -7.33
CA ALA A 425 -18.99 9.61 -8.51
C ALA A 425 -17.63 9.74 -9.19
N VAL A 426 -16.55 9.94 -8.42
CA VAL A 426 -15.18 10.05 -8.94
C VAL A 426 -14.73 8.75 -9.61
N VAL A 427 -14.96 7.59 -8.98
CA VAL A 427 -14.59 6.28 -9.56
C VAL A 427 -15.38 6.01 -10.85
N SER A 428 -16.68 6.34 -10.89
CA SER A 428 -17.51 6.18 -12.09
C SER A 428 -17.02 7.08 -13.24
N TRP A 429 -16.65 8.32 -12.92
CA TRP A 429 -16.07 9.27 -13.87
C TRP A 429 -14.73 8.75 -14.44
N TYR A 430 -13.83 8.25 -13.60
CA TYR A 430 -12.53 7.70 -14.03
C TYR A 430 -12.71 6.48 -14.93
N ARG A 431 -13.64 5.58 -14.62
CA ARG A 431 -13.97 4.43 -15.49
C ARG A 431 -14.52 4.87 -16.85
N MET A 432 -15.36 5.89 -16.85
CA MET A 432 -15.87 6.44 -18.10
C MET A 432 -14.73 7.04 -18.94
N GLN A 433 -13.81 7.77 -18.33
CA GLN A 433 -12.63 8.31 -19.01
C GLN A 433 -11.77 7.20 -19.62
N ASP A 434 -11.42 6.17 -18.83
CA ASP A 434 -10.63 5.03 -19.29
C ASP A 434 -11.33 4.34 -20.48
N ARG A 435 -12.64 4.09 -20.38
CA ARG A 435 -13.44 3.49 -21.47
C ARG A 435 -13.40 4.32 -22.75
N ILE A 436 -13.58 5.63 -22.65
CA ILE A 436 -13.51 6.55 -23.81
C ILE A 436 -12.12 6.50 -24.44
N GLN A 437 -11.07 6.47 -23.63
CA GLN A 437 -9.68 6.40 -24.10
C GLN A 437 -9.40 5.10 -24.85
N TYR A 438 -9.83 3.96 -24.33
CA TYR A 438 -9.74 2.66 -25.02
C TYR A 438 -10.50 2.65 -26.35
N GLN A 439 -11.74 3.17 -26.38
CA GLN A 439 -12.53 3.24 -27.63
C GLN A 439 -11.87 4.13 -28.70
N ARG A 440 -11.30 5.26 -28.30
CA ARG A 440 -10.57 6.16 -29.21
C ARG A 440 -9.29 5.53 -29.72
N ALA A 441 -8.55 4.80 -28.88
CA ALA A 441 -7.35 4.08 -29.28
C ALA A 441 -7.67 2.98 -30.30
N ALA A 442 -8.71 2.17 -30.07
CA ALA A 442 -9.15 1.13 -30.98
C ALA A 442 -9.57 1.65 -32.36
N ARG A 443 -10.29 2.79 -32.41
CA ARG A 443 -10.69 3.42 -33.71
C ARG A 443 -9.50 3.94 -34.50
N ARG A 444 -8.42 4.37 -33.88
CA ARG A 444 -7.21 4.84 -34.55
C ARG A 444 -6.34 3.72 -35.12
N VAL A 445 -6.49 2.50 -34.63
CA VAL A 445 -5.81 1.32 -35.17
C VAL A 445 -6.58 0.73 -36.36
N ALA A 446 -7.89 0.97 -36.42
CA ALA A 446 -8.79 0.49 -37.50
C ALA A 446 -8.89 1.46 -38.70
N ALA A 447 -8.39 2.68 -38.55
CA ALA A 447 -8.31 3.70 -39.63
C ALA A 447 -6.88 3.80 -40.17
#